data_9df3b2f8f635c5e68e932199ae8af2e6
#
_entry.id   9df3b2f8f635c5e68e932199ae8af2e6
#
_cell.length_a   1.000
_cell.length_b   1.000
_cell.length_c   1.000
_cell.angle_alpha   90.00
_cell.angle_beta   90.00
_cell.angle_gamma   90.00
#
_symmetry.space_group_name_H-M   'P 1'
#
loop_
_entity.id
_entity.type
_entity.pdbx_description
1 polymer ?
#
loop_
_entity_poly.entity_id
_entity_poly.type
_entity_poly.pdbx_seq_one_letter_code
_entity_poly.pdbx_strand_id
1 'polypeptide(L)'
;MLALAMCSGRRKSELVRFKVSDFEEKNLVCDGALYKTTDTIKTKGFGLGKYIYCYTLAKKFTPYFDAWMRYRAEAEIESEWLFPMKTDYSQQMKSTTLNGWAAQFGQMIGVDFYWHSLRHYFTTSLIRAGLPDGVVQSIIGWTSSDMVRVYTDIEADEQISMYFKDGEINAPESKGFNI
;
A
#
# COMPACT_ATOMS: atom_id res chain seq x y z
N MET A 1 -5.28 -2.04 9.95
CA MET A 1 -5.66 -2.58 8.62
C MET A 1 -5.95 -1.48 7.59
N LEU A 2 -6.90 -0.56 7.80
CA LEU A 2 -7.18 0.54 6.83
C LEU A 2 -5.93 1.35 6.51
N ALA A 3 -5.20 1.81 7.52
CA ALA A 3 -3.97 2.57 7.34
C ALA A 3 -2.93 1.80 6.50
N LEU A 4 -2.76 0.48 6.75
CA LEU A 4 -1.88 -0.35 5.95
C LEU A 4 -2.32 -0.40 4.48
N ALA A 5 -3.61 -0.58 4.22
CA ALA A 5 -4.14 -0.60 2.85
C ALA A 5 -3.94 0.73 2.13
N MET A 6 -4.17 1.86 2.82
CA MET A 6 -3.97 3.21 2.28
C MET A 6 -2.50 3.56 2.05
N CYS A 7 -1.58 2.99 2.84
CA CYS A 7 -0.16 3.29 2.77
C CYS A 7 0.65 2.31 1.91
N SER A 8 0.06 1.18 1.49
CA SER A 8 0.75 0.15 0.72
C SER A 8 0.08 -0.22 -0.61
N GLY A 9 -1.19 0.15 -0.78
CA GLY A 9 -1.96 -0.19 -1.98
C GLY A 9 -2.12 -1.70 -2.21
N ARG A 10 -1.98 -2.54 -1.18
CA ARG A 10 -2.03 -3.99 -1.33
C ARG A 10 -3.45 -4.52 -1.50
N ARG A 11 -3.56 -5.66 -2.19
CA ARG A 11 -4.84 -6.35 -2.33
C ARG A 11 -5.29 -6.92 -0.97
N LYS A 12 -6.59 -7.05 -0.79
CA LYS A 12 -7.21 -7.61 0.42
C LYS A 12 -6.57 -8.91 0.90
N SER A 13 -6.28 -9.84 -0.01
CA SER A 13 -5.62 -11.11 0.31
C SER A 13 -4.14 -10.98 0.67
N GLU A 14 -3.50 -9.88 0.27
CA GLU A 14 -2.10 -9.58 0.60
C GLU A 14 -1.98 -8.91 1.97
N LEU A 15 -2.95 -8.05 2.32
CA LEU A 15 -2.96 -7.31 3.59
C LEU A 15 -2.93 -8.20 4.83
N VAL A 16 -3.55 -9.36 4.77
CA VAL A 16 -3.62 -10.29 5.91
C VAL A 16 -2.34 -11.11 6.12
N ARG A 17 -1.40 -11.06 5.17
CA ARG A 17 -0.15 -11.85 5.22
C ARG A 17 1.04 -11.10 5.81
N PHE A 18 0.88 -9.83 6.13
CA PHE A 18 1.94 -9.08 6.78
C PHE A 18 2.25 -9.63 8.17
N LYS A 19 3.54 -9.66 8.49
CA LYS A 19 4.06 -10.00 9.81
C LYS A 19 4.46 -8.73 10.56
N VAL A 20 4.58 -8.83 11.87
CA VAL A 20 5.10 -7.73 12.69
C VAL A 20 6.53 -7.37 12.26
N SER A 21 7.35 -8.39 11.99
CA SER A 21 8.73 -8.22 11.54
C SER A 21 8.90 -7.49 10.20
N ASP A 22 7.84 -7.37 9.40
CA ASP A 22 7.87 -6.63 8.14
C ASP A 22 8.07 -5.12 8.36
N PHE A 23 7.79 -4.62 9.55
CA PHE A 23 7.87 -3.20 9.92
C PHE A 23 8.99 -2.88 10.90
N GLU A 24 9.99 -3.74 10.98
CA GLU A 24 11.23 -3.47 11.71
C GLU A 24 12.13 -2.49 10.92
N GLU A 25 12.96 -1.76 11.66
CA GLU A 25 13.86 -0.73 11.11
C GLU A 25 14.77 -1.26 9.98
N LYS A 26 15.22 -2.52 10.08
CA LYS A 26 16.03 -3.18 9.04
C LYS A 26 15.37 -3.26 7.66
N ASN A 27 14.05 -3.11 7.59
CA ASN A 27 13.25 -3.15 6.36
C ASN A 27 12.99 -1.75 5.78
N LEU A 28 13.48 -0.69 6.45
CA LEU A 28 13.40 0.65 5.91
C LEU A 28 14.37 0.84 4.75
N VAL A 29 13.88 1.44 3.68
CA VAL A 29 14.64 1.80 2.48
C VAL A 29 14.31 3.24 2.06
N CYS A 30 15.05 3.78 1.09
CA CYS A 30 14.84 5.14 0.57
C CYS A 30 14.87 6.18 1.71
N ASP A 31 15.97 6.21 2.47
CA ASP A 31 16.17 7.13 3.60
C ASP A 31 15.02 7.09 4.64
N GLY A 32 14.51 5.89 4.90
CA GLY A 32 13.43 5.67 5.87
C GLY A 32 12.03 5.99 5.34
N ALA A 33 11.88 6.30 4.06
CA ALA A 33 10.59 6.67 3.49
C ALA A 33 9.63 5.49 3.33
N LEU A 34 10.17 4.27 3.12
CA LEU A 34 9.40 3.09 2.80
C LEU A 34 9.86 1.88 3.62
N TYR A 35 8.90 1.09 4.12
CA TYR A 35 9.18 -0.30 4.46
C TYR A 35 9.13 -1.13 3.17
N LYS A 36 10.16 -1.95 2.95
CA LYS A 36 10.23 -2.90 1.85
C LYS A 36 10.17 -4.31 2.40
N THR A 37 9.14 -5.04 2.03
CA THR A 37 8.94 -6.43 2.46
C THR A 37 8.82 -7.34 1.25
N THR A 38 9.01 -8.63 1.45
CA THR A 38 8.95 -9.62 0.38
C THR A 38 7.75 -10.54 0.59
N ASP A 39 6.85 -10.59 -0.38
CA ASP A 39 5.76 -11.56 -0.41
C ASP A 39 6.16 -12.75 -1.29
N THR A 40 6.14 -13.93 -0.72
CA THR A 40 6.55 -15.19 -1.37
C THR A 40 5.40 -15.90 -2.08
N ILE A 41 4.17 -15.40 -1.95
CA ILE A 41 3.00 -16.05 -2.51
C ILE A 41 2.74 -15.55 -3.93
N LYS A 42 2.45 -16.49 -4.83
CA LYS A 42 2.00 -16.22 -6.19
C LYS A 42 0.91 -15.15 -6.21
N THR A 43 1.18 -14.02 -6.82
CA THR A 43 0.13 -13.13 -7.28
C THR A 43 -0.18 -13.42 -8.75
N LYS A 44 -1.43 -13.19 -9.12
CA LYS A 44 -1.93 -13.36 -10.48
C LYS A 44 -1.04 -12.57 -11.45
N GLY A 45 -0.43 -13.26 -12.42
CA GLY A 45 0.46 -12.66 -13.40
C GLY A 45 1.98 -12.86 -13.17
N PHE A 46 2.40 -13.32 -12.00
CA PHE A 46 3.79 -13.71 -11.77
C PHE A 46 3.93 -15.25 -11.84
N GLY A 47 4.95 -15.74 -12.57
CA GLY A 47 5.27 -17.16 -12.62
C GLY A 47 5.67 -17.73 -11.26
N LEU A 48 5.71 -19.06 -11.15
CA LEU A 48 6.19 -19.78 -9.96
C LEU A 48 7.60 -19.27 -9.55
N GLY A 49 7.76 -19.03 -8.23
CA GLY A 49 9.07 -18.70 -7.65
C GLY A 49 9.51 -17.24 -7.78
N LYS A 50 8.66 -16.32 -8.27
CA LYS A 50 8.97 -14.89 -8.25
C LYS A 50 8.49 -14.24 -6.95
N TYR A 51 9.40 -13.50 -6.32
CA TYR A 51 9.10 -12.67 -5.17
C TYR A 51 8.51 -11.34 -5.62
N ILE A 52 7.51 -10.85 -4.87
CA ILE A 52 6.97 -9.52 -5.05
C ILE A 52 7.40 -8.69 -3.86
N TYR A 53 8.02 -7.56 -4.17
CA TYR A 53 8.29 -6.58 -3.14
C TYR A 53 7.02 -5.80 -2.81
N CYS A 54 6.81 -5.59 -1.52
CA CYS A 54 5.76 -4.76 -0.99
C CYS A 54 6.37 -3.50 -0.41
N TYR A 55 5.86 -2.35 -0.80
CA TYR A 55 6.31 -1.07 -0.28
C TYR A 55 5.19 -0.42 0.52
N THR A 56 5.52 0.09 1.71
CA THR A 56 4.57 0.77 2.59
C THR A 56 5.16 2.11 3.02
N LEU A 57 4.41 3.20 2.87
CA LEU A 57 4.83 4.55 3.27
C LEU A 57 5.06 4.59 4.79
N ALA A 58 6.33 4.64 5.22
CA ALA A 58 6.71 4.52 6.62
C ALA A 58 6.14 5.67 7.45
N LYS A 59 6.43 6.92 7.10
CA LYS A 59 6.00 8.11 7.86
C LYS A 59 4.49 8.17 8.12
N LYS A 60 3.68 7.71 7.14
CA LYS A 60 2.22 7.71 7.27
C LYS A 60 1.70 6.50 8.03
N PHE A 61 2.39 5.36 7.96
CA PHE A 61 1.92 4.11 8.55
C PHE A 61 2.37 3.91 10.00
N THR A 62 3.60 4.28 10.35
CA THR A 62 4.21 4.03 11.66
C THR A 62 3.33 4.45 12.85
N PRO A 63 2.66 5.63 12.87
CA PRO A 63 1.81 5.99 14.00
C PRO A 63 0.67 5.01 14.25
N TYR A 64 0.10 4.44 13.20
CA TYR A 64 -0.99 3.44 13.30
C TYR A 64 -0.43 2.05 13.67
N PHE A 65 0.77 1.73 13.20
CA PHE A 65 1.46 0.52 13.58
C PHE A 65 1.78 0.53 15.08
N ASP A 66 2.36 1.61 15.61
CA ASP A 66 2.69 1.76 17.03
C ASP A 66 1.44 1.70 17.91
N ALA A 67 0.35 2.36 17.50
CA ALA A 67 -0.91 2.30 18.21
C ALA A 67 -1.48 0.86 18.24
N TRP A 68 -1.37 0.13 17.12
CA TRP A 68 -1.78 -1.26 17.03
C TRP A 68 -0.90 -2.17 17.90
N MET A 69 0.43 -1.94 17.92
CA MET A 69 1.33 -2.73 18.75
C MET A 69 1.10 -2.52 20.24
N ARG A 70 0.79 -1.28 20.67
CA ARG A 70 0.38 -1.01 22.06
C ARG A 70 -0.91 -1.76 22.43
N TYR A 71 -1.93 -1.69 21.58
CA TYR A 71 -3.17 -2.43 21.80
C TYR A 71 -2.91 -3.95 21.89
N ARG A 72 -2.04 -4.50 21.02
CA ARG A 72 -1.68 -5.92 21.07
C ARG A 72 -1.04 -6.31 22.40
N ALA A 73 -0.15 -5.47 22.92
CA ALA A 73 0.50 -5.69 24.22
C ALA A 73 -0.52 -5.68 25.37
N GLU A 74 -1.42 -4.69 25.37
CA GLU A 74 -2.49 -4.58 26.39
C GLU A 74 -3.50 -5.75 26.32
N ALA A 75 -3.76 -6.25 25.11
CA ALA A 75 -4.70 -7.36 24.87
C ALA A 75 -4.01 -8.74 24.86
N GLU A 76 -2.71 -8.82 25.23
CA GLU A 76 -1.91 -10.05 25.28
C GLU A 76 -1.96 -10.85 23.97
N ILE A 77 -1.94 -10.15 22.80
CA ILE A 77 -1.98 -10.77 21.48
C ILE A 77 -0.55 -11.14 21.06
N GLU A 78 -0.16 -12.37 21.32
CA GLU A 78 1.12 -12.94 20.87
C GLU A 78 0.96 -13.61 19.52
N SER A 79 1.57 -13.07 18.48
CA SER A 79 1.51 -13.59 17.11
C SER A 79 2.62 -12.99 16.25
N GLU A 80 3.17 -13.78 15.32
CA GLU A 80 4.03 -13.25 14.26
C GLU A 80 3.25 -12.43 13.25
N TRP A 81 1.96 -12.75 13.03
CA TRP A 81 1.10 -12.05 12.10
C TRP A 81 0.72 -10.66 12.60
N LEU A 82 0.80 -9.68 11.72
CA LEU A 82 0.36 -8.33 12.05
C LEU A 82 -1.12 -8.31 12.43
N PHE A 83 -1.92 -9.09 11.71
CA PHE A 83 -3.35 -9.26 11.96
C PHE A 83 -3.67 -10.75 12.11
N PRO A 84 -3.54 -11.30 13.32
CA PRO A 84 -3.85 -12.70 13.57
C PRO A 84 -5.34 -12.98 13.53
N MET A 85 -5.70 -14.25 13.43
CA MET A 85 -7.07 -14.69 13.59
C MET A 85 -7.50 -14.58 15.06
N LYS A 86 -8.69 -14.01 15.32
CA LYS A 86 -9.16 -13.73 16.68
C LYS A 86 -9.30 -15.00 17.56
N THR A 87 -9.57 -16.14 16.95
CA THR A 87 -9.77 -17.42 17.64
C THR A 87 -8.51 -18.28 17.77
N ASP A 88 -7.44 -17.90 17.03
CA ASP A 88 -6.16 -18.61 17.03
C ASP A 88 -5.06 -17.68 16.54
N TYR A 89 -4.30 -17.11 17.47
CA TYR A 89 -3.25 -16.14 17.17
C TYR A 89 -2.04 -16.75 16.43
N SER A 90 -1.92 -18.05 16.34
CA SER A 90 -0.89 -18.70 15.51
C SER A 90 -1.15 -18.56 14.01
N GLN A 91 -2.38 -18.20 13.63
CA GLN A 91 -2.81 -18.11 12.25
C GLN A 91 -3.10 -16.67 11.83
N GLN A 92 -2.82 -16.36 10.56
CA GLN A 92 -3.20 -15.09 9.96
C GLN A 92 -4.73 -14.97 9.84
N MET A 93 -5.24 -13.75 9.89
CA MET A 93 -6.64 -13.44 9.61
C MET A 93 -7.04 -13.92 8.21
N LYS A 94 -8.23 -14.48 8.08
CA LYS A 94 -8.80 -14.84 6.77
C LYS A 94 -9.17 -13.57 5.99
N SER A 95 -8.80 -13.49 4.73
CA SER A 95 -9.15 -12.33 3.89
C SER A 95 -10.66 -12.15 3.69
N THR A 96 -11.45 -13.22 3.90
CA THR A 96 -12.92 -13.17 3.88
C THR A 96 -13.50 -12.32 5.03
N THR A 97 -12.81 -12.25 6.18
CA THR A 97 -13.18 -11.38 7.30
C THR A 97 -13.29 -9.91 6.88
N LEU A 98 -12.43 -9.50 5.95
CA LEU A 98 -12.42 -8.13 5.42
C LEU A 98 -13.67 -7.78 4.60
N ASN A 99 -14.44 -8.75 4.13
CA ASN A 99 -15.72 -8.49 3.46
C ASN A 99 -16.76 -7.95 4.47
N GLY A 100 -16.82 -8.55 5.65
CA GLY A 100 -17.70 -8.07 6.72
C GLY A 100 -17.31 -6.67 7.19
N TRP A 101 -16.02 -6.39 7.31
CA TRP A 101 -15.55 -5.04 7.64
C TRP A 101 -15.89 -4.02 6.55
N ALA A 102 -15.81 -4.39 5.27
CA ALA A 102 -16.20 -3.50 4.18
C ALA A 102 -17.66 -3.09 4.29
N ALA A 103 -18.57 -4.04 4.58
CA ALA A 103 -20.00 -3.75 4.79
C ALA A 103 -20.21 -2.81 5.99
N GLN A 104 -19.52 -3.04 7.11
CA GLN A 104 -19.60 -2.18 8.29
C GLN A 104 -19.10 -0.75 8.00
N PHE A 105 -17.95 -0.63 7.32
CA PHE A 105 -17.42 0.69 6.94
C PHE A 105 -18.36 1.41 5.98
N GLY A 106 -18.93 0.71 4.99
CA GLY A 106 -19.91 1.28 4.08
C GLY A 106 -21.13 1.85 4.81
N GLN A 107 -21.64 1.10 5.79
CA GLN A 107 -22.75 1.58 6.65
C GLN A 107 -22.35 2.80 7.47
N MET A 108 -21.14 2.82 8.05
CA MET A 108 -20.67 3.94 8.88
C MET A 108 -20.48 5.24 8.10
N ILE A 109 -20.02 5.16 6.84
CA ILE A 109 -19.73 6.35 6.02
C ILE A 109 -20.83 6.68 5.02
N GLY A 110 -21.88 5.86 4.93
CA GLY A 110 -23.03 6.10 4.06
C GLY A 110 -22.77 5.89 2.57
N VAL A 111 -21.68 5.19 2.19
CA VAL A 111 -21.34 4.88 0.81
C VAL A 111 -20.78 3.46 0.70
N ASP A 112 -20.86 2.87 -0.49
CA ASP A 112 -20.26 1.56 -0.74
C ASP A 112 -18.75 1.59 -0.56
N PHE A 113 -18.24 0.76 0.35
CA PHE A 113 -16.82 0.64 0.63
C PHE A 113 -16.24 -0.64 0.05
N TYR A 114 -15.16 -0.51 -0.69
CA TYR A 114 -14.41 -1.63 -1.28
C TYR A 114 -12.93 -1.53 -0.91
N TRP A 115 -12.33 -2.61 -0.44
CA TRP A 115 -10.88 -2.64 -0.17
C TRP A 115 -10.03 -2.27 -1.38
N HIS A 116 -10.52 -2.54 -2.58
CA HIS A 116 -9.81 -2.20 -3.81
C HIS A 116 -9.74 -0.68 -4.06
N SER A 117 -10.72 0.09 -3.57
CA SER A 117 -10.71 1.55 -3.67
C SER A 117 -9.53 2.18 -2.93
N LEU A 118 -9.04 1.56 -1.85
CA LEU A 118 -7.86 2.04 -1.14
C LEU A 118 -6.58 1.84 -1.95
N ARG A 119 -6.51 0.76 -2.73
CA ARG A 119 -5.41 0.57 -3.69
C ARG A 119 -5.47 1.60 -4.81
N HIS A 120 -6.66 1.88 -5.30
CA HIS A 120 -6.91 2.94 -6.29
C HIS A 120 -6.45 4.30 -5.74
N TYR A 121 -6.89 4.66 -4.55
CA TYR A 121 -6.47 5.88 -3.86
C TYR A 121 -4.94 5.96 -3.73
N PHE A 122 -4.28 4.89 -3.27
CA PHE A 122 -2.83 4.87 -3.12
C PHE A 122 -2.12 5.07 -4.45
N THR A 123 -2.55 4.36 -5.50
CA THR A 123 -1.98 4.49 -6.84
C THR A 123 -2.13 5.91 -7.40
N THR A 124 -3.35 6.46 -7.33
CA THR A 124 -3.63 7.83 -7.78
C THR A 124 -2.80 8.85 -7.00
N SER A 125 -2.58 8.62 -5.68
CA SER A 125 -1.72 9.49 -4.87
C SER A 125 -0.26 9.49 -5.33
N LEU A 126 0.27 8.34 -5.78
CA LEU A 126 1.63 8.24 -6.32
C LEU A 126 1.74 8.98 -7.66
N ILE A 127 0.73 8.82 -8.54
CA ILE A 127 0.69 9.51 -9.84
C ILE A 127 0.58 11.01 -9.64
N ARG A 128 -0.30 11.48 -8.77
CA ARG A 128 -0.45 12.91 -8.41
C ARG A 128 0.80 13.51 -7.77
N ALA A 129 1.61 12.68 -7.12
CA ALA A 129 2.92 13.09 -6.61
C ALA A 129 3.98 13.16 -7.72
N GLY A 130 3.63 12.91 -8.99
CA GLY A 130 4.53 13.02 -10.13
C GLY A 130 5.50 11.84 -10.28
N LEU A 131 5.21 10.68 -9.67
CA LEU A 131 6.07 9.51 -9.83
C LEU A 131 5.95 8.95 -11.26
N PRO A 132 7.08 8.64 -11.94
CA PRO A 132 7.05 7.99 -13.24
C PRO A 132 6.31 6.64 -13.22
N ASP A 133 5.63 6.30 -14.31
CA ASP A 133 4.82 5.08 -14.45
C ASP A 133 5.56 3.81 -14.03
N GLY A 134 6.84 3.67 -14.44
CA GLY A 134 7.66 2.51 -14.07
C GLY A 134 7.93 2.42 -12.56
N VAL A 135 8.02 3.55 -11.86
CA VAL A 135 8.17 3.59 -10.40
C VAL A 135 6.86 3.22 -9.73
N VAL A 136 5.73 3.77 -10.18
CA VAL A 136 4.39 3.41 -9.70
C VAL A 136 4.15 1.92 -9.90
N GLN A 137 4.44 1.41 -11.10
CA GLN A 137 4.35 -0.02 -11.42
C GLN A 137 5.14 -0.89 -10.43
N SER A 138 6.37 -0.50 -10.14
CA SER A 138 7.25 -1.23 -9.21
C SER A 138 6.72 -1.23 -7.78
N ILE A 139 6.25 -0.07 -7.28
CA ILE A 139 5.70 0.07 -5.92
C ILE A 139 4.42 -0.75 -5.78
N ILE A 140 3.54 -0.69 -6.77
CA ILE A 140 2.25 -1.39 -6.76
C ILE A 140 2.42 -2.90 -7.05
N GLY A 141 3.51 -3.30 -7.70
CA GLY A 141 3.77 -4.68 -8.08
C GLY A 141 2.94 -5.13 -9.28
N TRP A 142 2.84 -4.30 -10.31
CA TRP A 142 2.22 -4.66 -11.57
C TRP A 142 3.22 -5.25 -12.56
N THR A 143 2.75 -6.14 -13.43
CA THR A 143 3.55 -6.76 -14.48
C THR A 143 3.63 -5.92 -15.76
N SER A 144 2.69 -5.01 -15.96
CA SER A 144 2.61 -4.11 -17.12
C SER A 144 2.33 -2.68 -16.66
N SER A 145 2.95 -1.71 -17.34
CA SER A 145 2.69 -0.28 -17.16
C SER A 145 1.30 0.14 -17.65
N ASP A 146 0.67 -0.64 -18.53
CA ASP A 146 -0.68 -0.33 -19.02
C ASP A 146 -1.70 -0.28 -17.87
N MET A 147 -1.42 -1.00 -16.78
CA MET A 147 -2.24 -0.94 -15.58
C MET A 147 -2.20 0.43 -14.90
N VAL A 148 -1.15 1.23 -15.07
CA VAL A 148 -1.09 2.59 -14.51
C VAL A 148 -2.19 3.44 -15.11
N ARG A 149 -2.39 3.35 -16.44
CA ARG A 149 -3.41 4.12 -17.17
C ARG A 149 -4.85 3.80 -16.72
N VAL A 150 -5.12 2.54 -16.38
CA VAL A 150 -6.44 2.10 -15.88
C VAL A 150 -6.79 2.72 -14.52
N TYR A 151 -5.76 3.09 -13.73
CA TYR A 151 -5.93 3.64 -12.40
C TYR A 151 -5.74 5.17 -12.35
N THR A 152 -5.61 5.79 -13.50
CA THR A 152 -5.48 7.23 -13.59
C THR A 152 -6.86 7.85 -13.75
N ASP A 153 -7.51 8.23 -12.65
CA ASP A 153 -8.74 9.07 -12.64
C ASP A 153 -8.38 10.56 -12.71
N ILE A 154 -7.14 10.87 -13.10
CA ILE A 154 -6.67 12.24 -13.23
C ILE A 154 -7.08 12.70 -14.63
N GLU A 155 -7.89 13.75 -14.70
CA GLU A 155 -8.23 14.42 -15.94
C GLU A 155 -6.97 14.82 -16.70
N ALA A 156 -7.02 14.77 -18.04
CA ALA A 156 -5.86 15.11 -18.87
C ALA A 156 -5.32 16.51 -18.54
N ASP A 157 -6.19 17.48 -18.28
CA ASP A 157 -5.83 18.84 -17.93
C ASP A 157 -5.14 18.93 -16.58
N GLU A 158 -5.54 18.10 -15.60
CA GLU A 158 -4.87 18.01 -14.30
C GLU A 158 -3.46 17.43 -14.47
N GLN A 159 -3.30 16.39 -15.29
CA GLN A 159 -1.98 15.82 -15.61
C GLN A 159 -1.07 16.84 -16.30
N ILE A 160 -1.60 17.57 -17.29
CA ILE A 160 -0.86 18.59 -18.01
C ILE A 160 -0.45 19.71 -17.06
N SER A 161 -1.36 20.17 -16.19
CA SER A 161 -1.09 21.28 -15.26
C SER A 161 0.05 21.01 -14.28
N MET A 162 0.38 19.75 -13.98
CA MET A 162 1.52 19.39 -13.12
C MET A 162 2.87 19.82 -13.72
N TYR A 163 2.91 19.99 -15.04
CA TYR A 163 4.11 20.35 -15.79
C TYR A 163 4.14 21.82 -16.22
N PHE A 164 3.14 22.61 -15.85
CA PHE A 164 3.07 24.03 -16.19
C PHE A 164 2.84 24.86 -14.93
N LYS A 165 3.66 25.89 -14.77
CA LYS A 165 3.52 26.86 -13.70
C LYS A 165 3.86 28.25 -14.26
N ASP A 166 3.04 29.22 -13.91
CA ASP A 166 3.25 30.63 -14.32
C ASP A 166 3.38 30.80 -15.85
N GLY A 167 2.72 29.92 -16.64
CA GLY A 167 2.74 29.97 -18.10
C GLY A 167 3.95 29.29 -18.76
N GLU A 168 4.87 28.74 -17.98
CA GLU A 168 6.07 28.07 -18.48
C GLU A 168 6.03 26.54 -18.18
N ILE A 169 6.81 25.78 -18.95
CA ILE A 169 7.00 24.35 -18.72
C ILE A 169 7.87 24.20 -17.47
N ASN A 170 7.29 23.63 -16.43
CA ASN A 170 7.96 23.32 -15.17
C ASN A 170 8.09 21.81 -15.05
N ALA A 171 9.02 21.21 -15.79
CA ALA A 171 9.32 19.79 -15.59
C ALA A 171 9.72 19.61 -14.11
N PRO A 172 9.12 18.63 -13.38
CA PRO A 172 9.58 18.34 -12.03
C PRO A 172 11.08 18.11 -12.11
N GLU A 173 11.85 18.88 -11.33
CA GLU A 173 13.30 18.75 -11.29
C GLU A 173 13.61 17.27 -11.11
N SER A 174 14.23 16.66 -12.12
CA SER A 174 14.83 15.36 -11.96
C SER A 174 15.88 15.56 -10.88
N LYS A 175 15.56 15.21 -9.65
CA LYS A 175 16.57 15.10 -8.59
C LYS A 175 17.59 14.12 -9.15
N GLY A 176 18.69 14.69 -9.69
CA GLY A 176 19.76 13.92 -10.28
C GLY A 176 20.16 12.85 -9.29
N PHE A 177 20.09 11.61 -9.71
CA PHE A 177 20.80 10.54 -9.02
C PHE A 177 22.26 10.94 -9.10
N ASN A 178 22.80 11.52 -8.05
CA ASN A 178 24.24 11.58 -7.86
C ASN A 178 24.68 10.12 -7.65
N ILE A 179 25.27 9.58 -8.72
CA ILE A 179 26.01 8.32 -8.70
C ILE A 179 27.28 8.51 -7.87
#